data_9b9c63ae675ed97787573f95500aaa67
#
_entry.id   9b9c63ae675ed97787573f95500aaa67
#
_cell.length_a   1.000
_cell.length_b   1.000
_cell.length_c   1.000
_cell.angle_alpha   90.00
_cell.angle_beta   90.00
_cell.angle_gamma   90.00
#
_symmetry.space_group_name_H-M   'P 1'
#
loop_
_entity.id
_entity.type
_entity.pdbx_description
1 polymer ?
#
loop_
_entity_poly.entity_id
_entity_poly.type
_entity_poly.pdbx_seq_one_letter_code
_entity_poly.pdbx_strand_id
1 'polypeptide(L)'
;WPPGGPHFGTAVSGTPADCVKLAVSLLLDPKPDLILSGINLGPNAGISVLYSGTVSAATEGPIMGIPSMALSLDTFSEPNWDTAARVSRALVEQVVSGKLRIAPDIFWNVNIPNLPYEKLAGLRITRMGSSRFVEKYERREDPWGNPYYWMTGELYEKGDVNGTDLEALRQGYVSLSPIGLDHTEHAAIDALAARPPQLPK
;
A
#
# COMPACT_ATOMS: atom_id res chain seq x y z
N TRP A 1 18.65 10.14 -14.59
CA TRP A 1 18.27 11.48 -15.08
C TRP A 1 19.33 11.93 -16.09
N PRO A 2 18.97 12.49 -17.23
CA PRO A 2 19.96 13.10 -18.10
C PRO A 2 20.57 14.32 -17.36
N PRO A 3 21.90 14.49 -17.35
CA PRO A 3 22.53 15.65 -16.78
C PRO A 3 22.00 16.94 -17.42
N GLY A 4 21.56 17.91 -16.59
CA GLY A 4 21.03 19.21 -17.06
C GLY A 4 19.54 19.25 -17.44
N GLY A 5 18.80 18.15 -17.22
CA GLY A 5 17.33 18.14 -17.33
C GLY A 5 16.62 18.84 -16.16
N PRO A 6 15.32 19.12 -16.28
CA PRO A 6 14.56 19.71 -15.18
C PRO A 6 14.60 18.78 -13.97
N HIS A 7 14.72 19.37 -12.77
CA HIS A 7 14.71 18.60 -11.51
C HIS A 7 13.27 18.21 -11.17
N PHE A 8 12.96 16.91 -11.28
CA PHE A 8 11.62 16.37 -10.96
C PHE A 8 11.52 15.77 -9.57
N GLY A 9 12.64 15.64 -8.84
CA GLY A 9 12.65 15.06 -7.52
C GLY A 9 14.05 14.74 -7.03
N THR A 10 14.12 14.17 -5.83
CA THR A 10 15.35 13.71 -5.19
C THR A 10 15.31 12.19 -5.06
N ALA A 11 16.33 11.52 -5.57
CA ALA A 11 16.50 10.07 -5.37
C ALA A 11 17.21 9.83 -4.02
N VAL A 12 16.70 8.89 -3.26
CA VAL A 12 17.25 8.50 -1.96
C VAL A 12 17.58 7.00 -2.01
N SER A 13 18.79 6.64 -1.59
CA SER A 13 19.18 5.25 -1.38
C SER A 13 18.68 4.79 -0.01
N GLY A 14 17.56 4.05 0.00
CA GLY A 14 16.89 3.58 1.21
C GLY A 14 15.55 2.95 0.87
N THR A 15 14.78 2.64 1.88
CA THR A 15 13.41 2.15 1.72
C THR A 15 12.47 3.28 1.32
N PRO A 16 11.27 2.99 0.78
CA PRO A 16 10.26 4.03 0.54
C PRO A 16 9.88 4.83 1.79
N ALA A 17 9.86 4.21 2.96
CA ALA A 17 9.65 4.90 4.24
C ALA A 17 10.79 5.89 4.57
N ASP A 18 12.05 5.52 4.28
CA ASP A 18 13.18 6.43 4.48
C ASP A 18 13.08 7.66 3.58
N CYS A 19 12.57 7.51 2.36
CA CYS A 19 12.32 8.63 1.45
C CYS A 19 11.37 9.65 2.08
N VAL A 20 10.25 9.18 2.67
CA VAL A 20 9.26 10.05 3.32
C VAL A 20 9.86 10.70 4.56
N LYS A 21 10.51 9.92 5.43
CA LYS A 21 11.16 10.45 6.64
C LYS A 21 12.15 11.54 6.33
N LEU A 22 13.06 11.30 5.39
CA LEU A 22 14.07 12.27 5.00
C LEU A 22 13.44 13.52 4.38
N ALA A 23 12.46 13.34 3.47
CA ALA A 23 11.80 14.45 2.82
C ALA A 23 11.10 15.38 3.84
N VAL A 24 10.26 14.80 4.70
CA VAL A 24 9.45 15.58 5.66
C VAL A 24 10.30 16.17 6.80
N SER A 25 11.34 15.46 7.22
CA SER A 25 12.16 15.91 8.36
C SER A 25 13.24 16.91 7.99
N LEU A 26 13.73 16.88 6.75
CA LEU A 26 14.94 17.64 6.37
C LEU A 26 14.82 18.42 5.07
N LEU A 27 14.16 17.89 4.04
CA LEU A 27 14.26 18.45 2.69
C LEU A 27 13.11 19.41 2.34
N LEU A 28 11.97 19.31 3.03
CA LEU A 28 10.78 20.12 2.73
C LEU A 28 10.52 21.15 3.83
N ASP A 29 10.44 22.40 3.41
CA ASP A 29 9.99 23.53 4.23
C ASP A 29 9.15 24.46 3.34
N PRO A 30 7.83 24.65 3.61
CA PRO A 30 7.06 24.02 4.69
C PRO A 30 6.83 22.52 4.49
N LYS A 31 6.38 21.84 5.55
CA LYS A 31 5.95 20.44 5.47
C LYS A 31 4.79 20.28 4.47
N PRO A 32 4.66 19.11 3.81
CA PRO A 32 3.59 18.89 2.85
C PRO A 32 2.22 18.73 3.54
N ASP A 33 1.16 19.11 2.86
CA ASP A 33 -0.23 18.95 3.32
C ASP A 33 -0.75 17.52 3.11
N LEU A 34 -0.11 16.75 2.23
CA LEU A 34 -0.51 15.39 1.87
C LEU A 34 0.71 14.60 1.38
N ILE A 35 0.81 13.35 1.81
CA ILE A 35 1.80 12.39 1.29
C ILE A 35 1.12 11.40 0.36
N LEU A 36 1.67 11.24 -0.84
CA LEU A 36 1.25 10.22 -1.80
C LEU A 36 2.40 9.24 -2.01
N SER A 37 2.16 7.98 -1.77
CA SER A 37 3.10 6.89 -2.06
C SER A 37 2.62 6.08 -3.25
N GLY A 38 3.42 5.97 -4.28
CA GLY A 38 3.08 5.23 -5.50
C GLY A 38 3.25 6.10 -6.76
N ILE A 39 2.63 5.73 -7.88
CA ILE A 39 1.69 4.61 -8.05
C ILE A 39 2.48 3.31 -8.25
N ASN A 40 2.21 2.31 -7.43
CA ASN A 40 2.86 1.00 -7.50
C ASN A 40 2.28 0.15 -8.64
N LEU A 41 3.12 -0.64 -9.31
CA LEU A 41 2.68 -1.74 -10.18
C LEU A 41 2.46 -3.00 -9.33
N GLY A 42 1.27 -3.54 -9.42
CA GLY A 42 0.77 -4.62 -8.58
C GLY A 42 -0.07 -4.12 -7.42
N PRO A 43 -1.16 -4.82 -7.09
CA PRO A 43 -2.04 -4.44 -6.00
C PRO A 43 -1.37 -4.68 -4.65
N ASN A 44 -1.64 -3.80 -3.72
CA ASN A 44 -1.33 -3.98 -2.31
C ASN A 44 -2.63 -4.25 -1.56
N ALA A 45 -3.18 -5.46 -1.76
CA ALA A 45 -4.46 -5.92 -1.22
C ALA A 45 -4.26 -7.15 -0.30
N GLY A 46 -5.19 -7.36 0.62
CA GLY A 46 -5.09 -8.44 1.60
C GLY A 46 -3.81 -8.35 2.44
N ILE A 47 -3.21 -9.48 2.75
CA ILE A 47 -1.99 -9.57 3.58
C ILE A 47 -0.78 -8.87 2.93
N SER A 48 -0.77 -8.66 1.61
CA SER A 48 0.31 -7.93 0.92
C SER A 48 0.52 -6.51 1.45
N VAL A 49 -0.49 -5.90 2.05
CA VAL A 49 -0.41 -4.61 2.76
C VAL A 49 0.75 -4.59 3.76
N LEU A 50 0.97 -5.68 4.50
CA LEU A 50 1.99 -5.78 5.56
C LEU A 50 3.42 -5.87 5.04
N TYR A 51 3.62 -6.21 3.76
CA TYR A 51 4.93 -6.39 3.13
C TYR A 51 5.29 -5.24 2.19
N SER A 52 4.35 -4.34 1.93
CA SER A 52 4.48 -3.33 0.88
C SER A 52 5.33 -2.14 1.29
N GLY A 53 6.36 -1.84 0.52
CA GLY A 53 7.11 -0.59 0.65
C GLY A 53 6.27 0.65 0.35
N THR A 54 5.34 0.56 -0.61
CA THR A 54 4.40 1.64 -0.95
C THR A 54 3.48 1.95 0.23
N VAL A 55 2.96 0.92 0.88
CA VAL A 55 2.13 1.07 2.07
C VAL A 55 2.96 1.61 3.24
N SER A 56 4.16 1.08 3.48
CA SER A 56 5.05 1.56 4.55
C SER A 56 5.38 3.05 4.42
N ALA A 57 5.61 3.55 3.20
CA ALA A 57 5.83 4.97 2.98
C ALA A 57 4.59 5.82 3.31
N ALA A 58 3.39 5.35 2.96
CA ALA A 58 2.16 6.05 3.33
C ALA A 58 1.91 6.01 4.85
N THR A 59 2.32 4.92 5.54
CA THR A 59 2.22 4.78 7.00
C THR A 59 3.02 5.86 7.75
N GLU A 60 4.11 6.37 7.18
CA GLU A 60 4.86 7.48 7.78
C GLU A 60 4.06 8.78 7.88
N GLY A 61 3.05 8.96 7.01
CA GLY A 61 2.18 10.16 7.04
C GLY A 61 1.50 10.35 8.40
N PRO A 62 0.60 9.46 8.83
CA PRO A 62 -0.06 9.59 10.13
C PRO A 62 0.93 9.59 11.30
N ILE A 63 2.06 8.86 11.25
CA ILE A 63 3.12 8.93 12.26
C ILE A 63 3.67 10.35 12.40
N MET A 64 3.77 11.09 11.30
CA MET A 64 4.24 12.47 11.27
C MET A 64 3.12 13.53 11.37
N GLY A 65 1.86 13.10 11.54
CA GLY A 65 0.69 13.98 11.60
C GLY A 65 0.27 14.56 10.25
N ILE A 66 0.64 13.90 9.14
CA ILE A 66 0.34 14.35 7.77
C ILE A 66 -0.60 13.32 7.11
N PRO A 67 -1.74 13.75 6.53
CA PRO A 67 -2.60 12.87 5.74
C PRO A 67 -1.82 12.14 4.65
N SER A 68 -2.15 10.87 4.38
CA SER A 68 -1.43 10.11 3.37
C SER A 68 -2.28 9.07 2.66
N MET A 69 -1.83 8.70 1.45
CA MET A 69 -2.42 7.65 0.62
C MET A 69 -1.32 6.77 0.03
N ALA A 70 -1.54 5.45 0.06
CA ALA A 70 -0.83 4.47 -0.77
C ALA A 70 -1.67 4.21 -2.02
N LEU A 71 -1.07 4.31 -3.20
CA LEU A 71 -1.73 4.17 -4.49
C LEU A 71 -1.11 3.01 -5.27
N SER A 72 -1.93 2.07 -5.74
CA SER A 72 -1.48 0.88 -6.46
C SER A 72 -2.38 0.59 -7.64
N LEU A 73 -1.79 0.20 -8.77
CA LEU A 73 -2.49 -0.22 -9.97
C LEU A 73 -2.45 -1.75 -10.07
N ASP A 74 -3.62 -2.38 -10.19
CA ASP A 74 -3.79 -3.84 -10.20
C ASP A 74 -3.34 -4.45 -11.54
N THR A 75 -2.03 -4.42 -11.78
CA THR A 75 -1.38 -5.09 -12.90
C THR A 75 0.12 -5.23 -12.68
N PHE A 76 0.70 -6.25 -13.31
CA PHE A 76 2.16 -6.44 -13.40
C PHE A 76 2.68 -6.23 -14.83
N SER A 77 1.78 -5.93 -15.79
CA SER A 77 2.10 -5.71 -17.20
C SER A 77 1.11 -4.74 -17.82
N GLU A 78 1.54 -4.00 -18.86
CA GLU A 78 0.72 -3.09 -19.66
C GLU A 78 -0.17 -2.15 -18.82
N PRO A 79 0.42 -1.26 -18.01
CA PRO A 79 -0.32 -0.44 -17.06
C PRO A 79 -1.13 0.67 -17.76
N ASN A 80 -2.38 0.81 -17.38
CA ASN A 80 -3.22 1.94 -17.76
C ASN A 80 -2.96 3.14 -16.83
N TRP A 81 -1.87 3.86 -17.09
CA TRP A 81 -1.47 5.03 -16.30
C TRP A 81 -2.48 6.16 -16.35
N ASP A 82 -3.23 6.32 -17.42
CA ASP A 82 -4.28 7.35 -17.52
C ASP A 82 -5.35 7.14 -16.45
N THR A 83 -5.87 5.92 -16.37
CA THR A 83 -6.85 5.58 -15.33
C THR A 83 -6.30 5.78 -13.92
N ALA A 84 -5.08 5.30 -13.67
CA ALA A 84 -4.43 5.43 -12.37
C ALA A 84 -4.25 6.91 -11.97
N ALA A 85 -3.80 7.75 -12.91
CA ALA A 85 -3.60 9.18 -12.68
C ALA A 85 -4.93 9.91 -12.44
N ARG A 86 -5.97 9.62 -13.24
CA ARG A 86 -7.30 10.25 -13.11
C ARG A 86 -7.95 9.92 -11.76
N VAL A 87 -7.91 8.65 -11.33
CA VAL A 87 -8.44 8.24 -10.02
C VAL A 87 -7.67 8.90 -8.89
N SER A 88 -6.34 8.84 -8.94
CA SER A 88 -5.49 9.44 -7.90
C SER A 88 -5.72 10.94 -7.79
N ARG A 89 -5.76 11.65 -8.90
CA ARG A 89 -6.04 13.08 -8.94
C ARG A 89 -7.41 13.42 -8.35
N ALA A 90 -8.46 12.67 -8.70
CA ALA A 90 -9.80 12.89 -8.19
C ALA A 90 -9.89 12.74 -6.67
N LEU A 91 -9.13 11.78 -6.08
CA LEU A 91 -9.07 11.62 -4.63
C LEU A 91 -8.28 12.75 -3.96
N VAL A 92 -7.14 13.13 -4.53
CA VAL A 92 -6.32 14.24 -4.03
C VAL A 92 -7.11 15.55 -4.03
N GLU A 93 -7.79 15.89 -5.12
CA GLU A 93 -8.60 17.10 -5.22
C GLU A 93 -9.71 17.16 -4.15
N GLN A 94 -10.32 16.04 -3.80
CA GLN A 94 -11.31 15.96 -2.74
C GLN A 94 -10.71 16.17 -1.35
N VAL A 95 -9.53 15.66 -1.09
CA VAL A 95 -8.84 15.85 0.19
C VAL A 95 -8.32 17.28 0.31
N VAL A 96 -7.64 17.80 -0.70
CA VAL A 96 -7.07 19.16 -0.70
C VAL A 96 -8.16 20.23 -0.62
N SER A 97 -9.31 20.00 -1.28
CA SER A 97 -10.45 20.92 -1.17
C SER A 97 -11.23 20.80 0.15
N GLY A 98 -10.88 19.87 1.03
CA GLY A 98 -11.55 19.64 2.31
C GLY A 98 -12.91 18.93 2.20
N LYS A 99 -13.30 18.46 1.01
CA LYS A 99 -14.52 17.66 0.82
C LYS A 99 -14.44 16.31 1.52
N LEU A 100 -13.26 15.69 1.51
CA LEU A 100 -12.95 14.49 2.25
C LEU A 100 -11.79 14.75 3.22
N ARG A 101 -11.79 14.05 4.34
CA ARG A 101 -10.72 14.12 5.33
C ARG A 101 -10.20 12.73 5.63
N ILE A 102 -8.90 12.60 5.64
CA ILE A 102 -8.22 11.42 6.20
C ILE A 102 -8.13 11.66 7.71
N ALA A 103 -8.70 10.75 8.50
CA ALA A 103 -8.67 10.88 9.96
C ALA A 103 -7.23 10.73 10.47
N PRO A 104 -6.90 11.31 11.64
CA PRO A 104 -5.63 11.04 12.32
C PRO A 104 -5.43 9.53 12.54
N ASP A 105 -4.17 9.11 12.65
CA ASP A 105 -3.76 7.72 12.93
C ASP A 105 -4.16 6.68 11.87
N ILE A 106 -4.68 7.12 10.71
CA ILE A 106 -4.95 6.26 9.56
C ILE A 106 -4.35 6.84 8.28
N PHE A 107 -4.17 5.97 7.29
CA PHE A 107 -3.92 6.35 5.90
C PHE A 107 -4.90 5.61 4.99
N TRP A 108 -5.02 6.06 3.74
CA TRP A 108 -5.84 5.35 2.76
C TRP A 108 -4.95 4.46 1.89
N ASN A 109 -5.28 3.17 1.85
CA ASN A 109 -4.73 2.23 0.89
C ASN A 109 -5.69 2.11 -0.28
N VAL A 110 -5.27 2.60 -1.45
CA VAL A 110 -6.09 2.68 -2.66
C VAL A 110 -5.52 1.73 -3.70
N ASN A 111 -6.34 0.78 -4.14
CA ASN A 111 -6.01 -0.11 -5.23
C ASN A 111 -6.95 0.16 -6.41
N ILE A 112 -6.39 0.32 -7.61
CA ILE A 112 -7.07 0.77 -8.81
C ILE A 112 -7.07 -0.37 -9.82
N PRO A 113 -8.23 -0.83 -10.34
CA PRO A 113 -8.26 -1.84 -11.39
C PRO A 113 -7.57 -1.35 -12.66
N ASN A 114 -6.83 -2.24 -13.33
CA ASN A 114 -6.19 -1.93 -14.61
C ASN A 114 -7.21 -1.97 -15.78
N LEU A 115 -8.17 -1.10 -15.74
CA LEU A 115 -9.24 -0.96 -16.74
C LEU A 115 -9.21 0.44 -17.34
N PRO A 116 -9.77 0.64 -18.55
CA PRO A 116 -10.11 1.97 -19.02
C PRO A 116 -11.02 2.69 -18.02
N TYR A 117 -10.81 3.98 -17.80
CA TYR A 117 -11.52 4.75 -16.77
C TYR A 117 -13.05 4.63 -16.87
N GLU A 118 -13.56 4.60 -18.08
CA GLU A 118 -15.00 4.52 -18.42
C GLU A 118 -15.58 3.12 -18.09
N LYS A 119 -14.73 2.12 -17.86
CA LYS A 119 -15.11 0.76 -17.47
C LYS A 119 -15.01 0.49 -15.99
N LEU A 120 -14.53 1.46 -15.20
CA LEU A 120 -14.54 1.34 -13.75
C LEU A 120 -15.99 1.28 -13.25
N ALA A 121 -16.28 0.33 -12.37
CA ALA A 121 -17.59 0.19 -11.75
C ALA A 121 -17.88 1.24 -10.66
N GLY A 122 -16.87 2.06 -10.33
CA GLY A 122 -16.93 3.09 -9.29
C GLY A 122 -15.88 2.87 -8.20
N LEU A 123 -16.12 3.41 -7.01
CA LEU A 123 -15.27 3.27 -5.83
C LEU A 123 -16.03 2.56 -4.72
N ARG A 124 -15.34 1.68 -3.97
CA ARG A 124 -15.85 1.05 -2.75
C ARG A 124 -14.92 1.31 -1.58
N ILE A 125 -15.52 1.60 -0.43
CA ILE A 125 -14.82 1.55 0.84
C ILE A 125 -14.76 0.08 1.25
N THR A 126 -13.55 -0.39 1.51
CA THR A 126 -13.26 -1.82 1.71
C THR A 126 -12.49 -2.05 3.00
N ARG A 127 -12.42 -3.29 3.41
CA ARG A 127 -11.50 -3.75 4.45
C ARG A 127 -10.36 -4.56 3.84
N MET A 128 -9.24 -4.62 4.50
CA MET A 128 -8.15 -5.51 4.17
C MET A 128 -8.65 -6.96 4.19
N GLY A 129 -8.45 -7.68 3.09
CA GLY A 129 -8.79 -9.09 2.99
C GLY A 129 -7.75 -10.00 3.66
N SER A 130 -8.02 -11.31 3.69
CA SER A 130 -7.10 -12.34 4.18
C SER A 130 -6.34 -13.07 3.05
N SER A 131 -6.51 -12.61 1.81
CA SER A 131 -5.78 -13.13 0.66
C SER A 131 -4.28 -12.92 0.82
N ARG A 132 -3.49 -13.91 0.43
CA ARG A 132 -2.03 -13.85 0.51
C ARG A 132 -1.40 -14.61 -0.65
N PHE A 133 -0.21 -14.19 -1.02
CA PHE A 133 0.61 -14.97 -1.92
C PHE A 133 1.21 -16.16 -1.15
N VAL A 134 1.13 -17.35 -1.72
CA VAL A 134 1.77 -18.56 -1.16
C VAL A 134 2.97 -18.85 -2.02
N GLU A 135 4.14 -18.57 -1.46
CA GLU A 135 5.42 -18.68 -2.14
C GLU A 135 5.79 -20.14 -2.36
N LYS A 136 6.35 -20.42 -3.55
CA LYS A 136 7.07 -21.64 -3.88
C LYS A 136 8.47 -21.23 -4.30
N TYR A 137 9.47 -22.01 -3.92
CA TYR A 137 10.87 -21.72 -4.25
C TYR A 137 11.43 -22.82 -5.12
N GLU A 138 11.98 -22.43 -6.29
CA GLU A 138 12.76 -23.29 -7.16
C GLU A 138 14.23 -23.04 -6.94
N ARG A 139 15.00 -24.08 -6.56
CA ARG A 139 16.45 -23.99 -6.53
C ARG A 139 16.98 -24.02 -7.96
N ARG A 140 17.79 -23.03 -8.32
CA ARG A 140 18.47 -22.91 -9.61
C ARG A 140 19.96 -22.65 -9.38
N GLU A 141 20.74 -22.71 -10.44
CA GLU A 141 22.18 -22.38 -10.41
C GLU A 141 22.48 -21.31 -11.46
N ASP A 142 23.35 -20.37 -11.11
CA ASP A 142 23.89 -19.41 -12.04
C ASP A 142 24.93 -20.05 -12.98
N PRO A 143 25.41 -19.33 -14.04
CA PRO A 143 26.43 -19.86 -14.94
C PRO A 143 27.76 -20.26 -14.28
N TRP A 144 28.00 -19.84 -13.05
CA TRP A 144 29.19 -20.17 -12.28
C TRP A 144 28.99 -21.29 -11.25
N GLY A 145 27.77 -21.89 -11.22
CA GLY A 145 27.41 -22.97 -10.31
C GLY A 145 26.97 -22.52 -8.91
N ASN A 146 26.77 -21.22 -8.68
CA ASN A 146 26.27 -20.74 -7.41
C ASN A 146 24.75 -20.96 -7.32
N PRO A 147 24.24 -21.56 -6.22
CA PRO A 147 22.81 -21.77 -6.07
C PRO A 147 22.08 -20.45 -5.78
N TYR A 148 20.92 -20.27 -6.40
CA TYR A 148 19.96 -19.26 -6.02
C TYR A 148 18.56 -19.85 -6.00
N TYR A 149 17.64 -19.16 -5.32
CA TYR A 149 16.25 -19.60 -5.21
C TYR A 149 15.36 -18.62 -5.93
N TRP A 150 14.65 -19.11 -6.93
CA TRP A 150 13.66 -18.33 -7.65
C TRP A 150 12.32 -18.45 -6.96
N MET A 151 11.77 -17.33 -6.50
CA MET A 151 10.46 -17.29 -5.87
C MET A 151 9.38 -17.33 -6.95
N THR A 152 8.50 -18.30 -6.83
CA THR A 152 7.24 -18.43 -7.57
C THR A 152 6.10 -18.55 -6.56
N GLY A 153 4.86 -18.73 -7.02
CA GLY A 153 3.75 -18.98 -6.10
C GLY A 153 2.41 -18.65 -6.73
N GLU A 154 1.41 -18.72 -5.91
CA GLU A 154 0.02 -18.53 -6.30
C GLU A 154 -0.71 -17.67 -5.25
N LEU A 155 -1.68 -16.88 -5.71
CA LEU A 155 -2.54 -16.13 -4.81
C LEU A 155 -3.50 -17.11 -4.11
N TYR A 156 -3.38 -17.23 -2.80
CA TYR A 156 -4.29 -17.99 -1.97
C TYR A 156 -5.37 -17.09 -1.38
N GLU A 157 -6.61 -17.51 -1.54
CA GLU A 157 -7.77 -16.82 -1.01
C GLU A 157 -8.52 -17.75 -0.07
N LYS A 158 -8.67 -17.32 1.16
CA LYS A 158 -9.53 -17.99 2.12
C LYS A 158 -10.88 -17.29 2.08
N GLY A 159 -11.92 -17.99 1.62
CA GLY A 159 -13.37 -17.74 1.60
C GLY A 159 -14.05 -16.49 2.17
N ASP A 160 -13.31 -15.51 2.60
CA ASP A 160 -13.82 -14.29 3.24
C ASP A 160 -13.77 -13.13 2.23
N VAL A 161 -14.74 -13.16 1.32
CA VAL A 161 -14.70 -12.33 0.10
C VAL A 161 -15.50 -11.03 0.23
N ASN A 162 -16.55 -10.99 1.04
CA ASN A 162 -17.47 -9.86 1.03
C ASN A 162 -16.88 -8.60 1.68
N GLY A 163 -16.87 -7.50 0.92
CA GLY A 163 -16.42 -6.19 1.37
C GLY A 163 -14.90 -6.06 1.47
N THR A 164 -14.13 -6.96 0.86
CA THR A 164 -12.66 -6.90 0.84
C THR A 164 -12.13 -6.10 -0.34
N ASP A 165 -10.89 -5.65 -0.21
CA ASP A 165 -10.13 -4.94 -1.23
C ASP A 165 -10.00 -5.74 -2.53
N LEU A 166 -9.63 -7.00 -2.44
CA LEU A 166 -9.47 -7.87 -3.61
C LEU A 166 -10.80 -8.18 -4.31
N GLU A 167 -11.88 -8.37 -3.55
CA GLU A 167 -13.21 -8.53 -4.13
C GLU A 167 -13.63 -7.30 -4.94
N ALA A 168 -13.42 -6.11 -4.40
CA ALA A 168 -13.74 -4.87 -5.10
C ALA A 168 -12.98 -4.75 -6.42
N LEU A 169 -11.67 -5.05 -6.42
CA LEU A 169 -10.83 -5.06 -7.63
C LEU A 169 -11.36 -6.00 -8.70
N ARG A 170 -11.71 -7.23 -8.33
CA ARG A 170 -12.28 -8.23 -9.27
C ARG A 170 -13.58 -7.80 -9.91
N GLN A 171 -14.35 -7.01 -9.19
CA GLN A 171 -15.61 -6.46 -9.68
C GLN A 171 -15.43 -5.12 -10.41
N GLY A 172 -14.18 -4.69 -10.68
CA GLY A 172 -13.86 -3.47 -11.39
C GLY A 172 -14.02 -2.18 -10.58
N TYR A 173 -14.13 -2.27 -9.25
CA TYR A 173 -14.20 -1.10 -8.37
C TYR A 173 -12.81 -0.67 -7.90
N VAL A 174 -12.58 0.61 -7.85
CA VAL A 174 -11.48 1.16 -7.06
C VAL A 174 -11.73 0.81 -5.59
N SER A 175 -10.77 0.14 -4.97
CA SER A 175 -10.80 -0.20 -3.56
C SER A 175 -10.13 0.90 -2.75
N LEU A 176 -10.81 1.43 -1.74
CA LEU A 176 -10.25 2.33 -0.75
C LEU A 176 -10.42 1.73 0.64
N SER A 177 -9.30 1.30 1.24
CA SER A 177 -9.28 0.75 2.59
C SER A 177 -8.64 1.75 3.55
N PRO A 178 -9.35 2.25 4.57
CA PRO A 178 -8.70 2.99 5.65
C PRO A 178 -7.92 2.01 6.54
N ILE A 179 -6.61 2.25 6.68
CA ILE A 179 -5.70 1.40 7.45
C ILE A 179 -5.19 2.20 8.66
N GLY A 180 -5.34 1.62 9.84
CA GLY A 180 -4.88 2.19 11.09
C GLY A 180 -3.43 1.82 11.43
N LEU A 181 -2.83 2.58 12.33
CA LEU A 181 -1.48 2.32 12.86
C LEU A 181 -1.47 1.24 13.96
N ASP A 182 -2.58 1.09 14.67
CA ASP A 182 -2.69 0.09 15.74
C ASP A 182 -3.04 -1.28 15.16
N HIS A 183 -2.06 -2.18 15.20
CA HIS A 183 -2.20 -3.58 14.78
C HIS A 183 -2.50 -4.51 15.96
N THR A 184 -2.82 -3.97 17.13
CA THR A 184 -3.11 -4.75 18.33
C THR A 184 -4.45 -5.47 18.20
N GLU A 185 -4.47 -6.78 18.43
CA GLU A 185 -5.73 -7.53 18.59
C GLU A 185 -6.25 -7.34 20.02
N HIS A 186 -7.09 -6.33 20.21
CA HIS A 186 -7.57 -5.91 21.54
C HIS A 186 -8.33 -7.02 22.27
N ALA A 187 -9.12 -7.83 21.56
CA ALA A 187 -9.84 -8.95 22.17
C ALA A 187 -8.88 -10.03 22.74
N ALA A 188 -7.69 -10.18 22.15
CA ALA A 188 -6.68 -11.11 22.64
C ALA A 188 -6.01 -10.62 23.93
N ILE A 189 -5.93 -9.30 24.16
CA ILE A 189 -5.38 -8.74 25.40
C ILE A 189 -6.17 -9.23 26.61
N ASP A 190 -7.50 -9.11 26.58
CA ASP A 190 -8.37 -9.52 27.68
C ASP A 190 -8.26 -11.02 27.96
N ALA A 191 -8.21 -11.82 26.91
CA ALA A 191 -8.05 -13.28 27.03
C ALA A 191 -6.70 -13.66 27.65
N LEU A 192 -5.61 -12.99 27.25
CA LEU A 192 -4.27 -13.22 27.81
C LEU A 192 -4.14 -12.70 29.24
N ALA A 193 -4.76 -11.56 29.55
CA ALA A 193 -4.77 -11.00 30.89
C ALA A 193 -5.50 -11.91 31.92
N ALA A 194 -6.55 -12.60 31.43
CA ALA A 194 -7.26 -13.56 32.30
C ALA A 194 -6.42 -14.83 32.60
N ARG A 195 -5.44 -15.17 31.75
CA ARG A 195 -4.52 -16.31 31.94
C ARG A 195 -3.11 -15.94 31.47
N PRO A 196 -2.40 -15.09 32.20
CA PRO A 196 -1.10 -14.60 31.75
C PRO A 196 -0.06 -15.73 31.73
N PRO A 197 0.81 -15.74 30.70
CA PRO A 197 1.96 -16.63 30.66
C PRO A 197 2.85 -16.43 31.87
N GLN A 198 3.33 -17.54 32.43
CA GLN A 198 4.26 -17.49 33.56
C GLN A 198 5.70 -17.57 33.05
N LEU A 199 6.55 -16.69 33.54
CA LEU A 199 7.98 -16.78 33.29
C LEU A 199 8.63 -17.79 34.29
N PRO A 200 9.57 -18.61 33.80
CA PRO A 200 10.35 -19.47 34.70
C PRO A 200 11.12 -18.60 35.69
N LYS A 201 11.19 -19.08 36.92
CA LYS A 201 11.98 -18.44 38.01
C LYS A 201 13.45 -18.71 37.82
#